data_af8be656881acbb1cad243c3f4218a53
#
_entry.id   af8be656881acbb1cad243c3f4218a53
#
_cell.length_a   1.000
_cell.length_b   1.000
_cell.length_c   1.000
_cell.angle_alpha   90.00
_cell.angle_beta   90.00
_cell.angle_gamma   90.00
#
_symmetry.space_group_name_H-M   'P 1'
#
loop_
_entity.id
_entity.type
_entity.pdbx_description
1 polymer ?
#
loop_
_entity_poly.entity_id
_entity_poly.type
_entity_poly.pdbx_seq_one_letter_code
_entity_poly.pdbx_strand_id
1 'polypeptide(L)'
;EKTVGAKDADILRGHIQMLQDPTIEEQITALIVSEKITAEKALDQVLEQTAEIFAQIPDELLQQRATDFRDIKARILKILLGIEDYDISAAPAGTVLVAHDLTPSMTAGIVAENIAGILTEVGGRTSHSAILARAMEIPAVLSIDGICTSVKNGDRVVLDGTSGEAIVNPDAETEQKFAELLEEYKKEKELLKKFAGVPTVSADGTKVELVCNIGKPEDAKKAVECDGEGIGLFRTEFLFMDRDTIPTEEEQFEAYKSCLLYTSPSPRDRSV
;
A
#
# COMPACT_ATOMS: atom_id res chain seq x y z
N GLU A 1 18.69 5.26 -8.55
CA GLU A 1 18.21 4.44 -9.69
C GLU A 1 18.43 2.91 -9.48
N LYS A 2 19.41 2.47 -8.73
CA LYS A 2 19.65 1.02 -8.51
C LYS A 2 18.82 0.40 -7.38
N THR A 3 18.21 1.23 -6.54
CA THR A 3 17.44 0.81 -5.34
C THR A 3 15.95 1.15 -5.40
N VAL A 4 15.56 1.99 -6.36
CA VAL A 4 14.19 2.52 -6.49
C VAL A 4 13.74 2.25 -7.92
N GLY A 5 12.52 1.78 -8.14
CA GLY A 5 11.98 1.51 -9.48
C GLY A 5 12.01 2.74 -10.39
N ALA A 6 11.96 2.55 -11.71
CA ALA A 6 12.07 3.65 -12.68
C ALA A 6 10.98 4.72 -12.49
N LYS A 7 9.76 4.34 -12.14
CA LYS A 7 8.63 5.26 -11.85
C LYS A 7 8.92 6.16 -10.63
N ASP A 8 9.42 5.58 -9.55
CA ASP A 8 9.72 6.33 -8.33
C ASP A 8 10.90 7.28 -8.54
N ALA A 9 11.86 6.91 -9.41
CA ALA A 9 12.95 7.80 -9.80
C ALA A 9 12.46 9.03 -10.58
N ASP A 10 11.43 8.89 -11.40
CA ASP A 10 10.84 10.02 -12.16
C ASP A 10 10.05 10.97 -11.24
N ILE A 11 9.32 10.46 -10.26
CA ILE A 11 8.66 11.26 -9.21
C ILE A 11 9.71 12.09 -8.45
N LEU A 12 10.79 11.46 -8.01
CA LEU A 12 11.87 12.16 -7.31
C LEU A 12 12.56 13.24 -8.17
N ARG A 13 12.70 13.00 -9.48
CA ARG A 13 13.20 14.03 -10.42
C ARG A 13 12.24 15.22 -10.51
N GLY A 14 10.94 14.95 -10.57
CA GLY A 14 9.90 15.99 -10.51
C GLY A 14 10.00 16.84 -9.24
N HIS A 15 10.16 16.19 -8.08
CA HIS A 15 10.35 16.90 -6.80
C HIS A 15 11.61 17.76 -6.77
N ILE A 16 12.72 17.30 -7.35
CA ILE A 16 13.95 18.08 -7.47
C ILE A 16 13.73 19.33 -8.35
N GLN A 17 13.02 19.18 -9.48
CA GLN A 17 12.70 20.32 -10.35
C GLN A 17 11.81 21.37 -9.64
N MET A 18 10.84 20.92 -8.86
CA MET A 18 9.98 21.83 -8.07
C MET A 18 10.78 22.61 -7.03
N LEU A 19 11.75 21.95 -6.37
CA LEU A 19 12.63 22.59 -5.40
C LEU A 19 13.64 23.57 -6.02
N GLN A 20 13.96 23.39 -7.29
CA GLN A 20 14.87 24.28 -8.02
C GLN A 20 14.19 25.54 -8.56
N ASP A 21 12.89 25.74 -8.28
CA ASP A 21 12.20 26.97 -8.62
C ASP A 21 12.74 28.12 -7.76
N PRO A 22 13.42 29.12 -8.36
CA PRO A 22 14.00 30.24 -7.62
C PRO A 22 12.95 31.05 -6.86
N THR A 23 11.69 31.02 -7.29
CA THR A 23 10.60 31.74 -6.63
C THR A 23 10.35 31.21 -5.22
N ILE A 24 10.45 29.90 -5.00
CA ILE A 24 10.27 29.27 -3.68
C ILE A 24 11.39 29.71 -2.73
N GLU A 25 12.64 29.64 -3.19
CA GLU A 25 13.80 30.05 -2.40
C GLU A 25 13.72 31.55 -2.02
N GLU A 26 13.37 32.41 -2.99
CA GLU A 26 13.19 33.84 -2.76
C GLU A 26 12.10 34.16 -1.73
N GLN A 27 10.94 33.48 -1.82
CA GLN A 27 9.84 33.67 -0.87
C GLN A 27 10.20 33.20 0.54
N ILE A 28 10.84 32.02 0.67
CA ILE A 28 11.32 31.55 1.97
C ILE A 28 12.30 32.52 2.59
N THR A 29 13.28 32.97 1.80
CA THR A 29 14.30 33.90 2.27
C THR A 29 13.67 35.27 2.67
N ALA A 30 12.73 35.77 1.88
CA ALA A 30 12.02 37.00 2.18
C ALA A 30 11.25 36.92 3.50
N LEU A 31 10.55 35.81 3.76
CA LEU A 31 9.82 35.61 5.02
C LEU A 31 10.75 35.53 6.23
N ILE A 32 11.88 34.85 6.12
CA ILE A 32 12.87 34.74 7.19
C ILE A 32 13.38 36.16 7.57
N VAL A 33 13.70 36.96 6.55
CA VAL A 33 14.26 38.30 6.77
C VAL A 33 13.21 39.28 7.27
N SER A 34 11.99 39.28 6.70
CA SER A 34 10.94 40.25 7.03
C SER A 34 10.25 39.94 8.36
N GLU A 35 9.92 38.67 8.60
CA GLU A 35 9.16 38.24 9.79
C GLU A 35 10.04 37.72 10.93
N LYS A 36 11.33 37.54 10.69
CA LYS A 36 12.31 36.98 11.66
C LYS A 36 11.88 35.64 12.24
N ILE A 37 11.29 34.80 11.40
CA ILE A 37 10.88 33.46 11.74
C ILE A 37 12.01 32.46 11.37
N THR A 38 11.90 31.22 11.88
CA THR A 38 12.87 30.16 11.58
C THR A 38 12.71 29.68 10.15
N ALA A 39 13.74 29.02 9.60
CA ALA A 39 13.72 28.47 8.25
C ALA A 39 12.62 27.41 8.10
N GLU A 40 12.42 26.58 9.13
CA GLU A 40 11.38 25.55 9.15
C GLU A 40 9.99 26.16 9.02
N LYS A 41 9.72 27.22 9.78
CA LYS A 41 8.43 27.90 9.73
C LYS A 41 8.19 28.61 8.40
N ALA A 42 9.20 29.26 7.86
CA ALA A 42 9.11 29.92 6.55
C ALA A 42 8.86 28.91 5.43
N LEU A 43 9.56 27.78 5.46
CA LEU A 43 9.40 26.68 4.50
C LEU A 43 7.99 26.07 4.61
N ASP A 44 7.50 25.81 5.82
CA ASP A 44 6.15 25.28 6.04
C ASP A 44 5.08 26.20 5.45
N GLN A 45 5.19 27.52 5.70
CA GLN A 45 4.24 28.51 5.19
C GLN A 45 4.25 28.60 3.65
N VAL A 46 5.43 28.72 3.04
CA VAL A 46 5.54 28.88 1.57
C VAL A 46 5.06 27.64 0.84
N LEU A 47 5.49 26.45 1.26
CA LEU A 47 5.12 25.23 0.56
C LEU A 47 3.65 24.85 0.79
N GLU A 48 3.08 25.11 1.99
CA GLU A 48 1.64 24.90 2.20
C GLU A 48 0.79 25.87 1.39
N GLN A 49 1.16 27.15 1.37
CA GLN A 49 0.46 28.15 0.55
C GLN A 49 0.52 27.78 -0.95
N THR A 50 1.66 27.31 -1.41
CA THR A 50 1.81 26.83 -2.79
C THR A 50 0.91 25.61 -3.05
N ALA A 51 0.89 24.64 -2.15
CA ALA A 51 0.03 23.46 -2.25
C ALA A 51 -1.46 23.87 -2.26
N GLU A 52 -1.89 24.81 -1.43
CA GLU A 52 -3.27 25.31 -1.43
C GLU A 52 -3.66 25.96 -2.76
N ILE A 53 -2.75 26.73 -3.37
CA ILE A 53 -3.00 27.35 -4.69
C ILE A 53 -3.25 26.26 -5.74
N PHE A 54 -2.39 25.22 -5.79
CA PHE A 54 -2.55 24.11 -6.73
C PHE A 54 -3.82 23.29 -6.45
N ALA A 55 -4.19 23.09 -5.19
CA ALA A 55 -5.40 22.35 -4.81
C ALA A 55 -6.70 23.03 -5.25
N GLN A 56 -6.70 24.37 -5.42
CA GLN A 56 -7.86 25.13 -5.86
C GLN A 56 -8.05 25.17 -7.38
N ILE A 57 -7.05 24.75 -8.15
CA ILE A 57 -7.14 24.73 -9.61
C ILE A 57 -8.06 23.57 -10.03
N PRO A 58 -9.08 23.79 -10.88
CA PRO A 58 -9.99 22.74 -11.32
C PRO A 58 -9.35 21.87 -12.44
N ASP A 59 -8.20 21.30 -12.17
CA ASP A 59 -7.43 20.41 -13.02
C ASP A 59 -6.80 19.33 -12.14
N GLU A 60 -7.12 18.08 -12.43
CA GLU A 60 -6.76 16.93 -11.59
C GLU A 60 -5.24 16.71 -11.51
N LEU A 61 -4.52 16.94 -12.63
CA LEU A 61 -3.05 16.85 -12.66
C LEU A 61 -2.39 17.95 -11.80
N LEU A 62 -2.96 19.15 -11.81
CA LEU A 62 -2.45 20.25 -10.98
C LEU A 62 -2.81 20.06 -9.50
N GLN A 63 -3.97 19.45 -9.21
CA GLN A 63 -4.31 19.08 -7.82
C GLN A 63 -3.38 18.02 -7.25
N GLN A 64 -2.90 17.09 -8.07
CA GLN A 64 -1.86 16.12 -7.65
C GLN A 64 -0.56 16.83 -7.24
N ARG A 65 -0.20 17.93 -7.88
CA ARG A 65 0.97 18.74 -7.49
C ARG A 65 0.88 19.31 -6.07
N ALA A 66 -0.34 19.58 -5.58
CA ALA A 66 -0.53 19.99 -4.19
C ALA A 66 -0.03 18.90 -3.21
N THR A 67 -0.27 17.64 -3.52
CA THR A 67 0.22 16.50 -2.73
C THR A 67 1.75 16.38 -2.80
N ASP A 68 2.34 16.59 -3.99
CA ASP A 68 3.79 16.58 -4.17
C ASP A 68 4.47 17.67 -3.31
N PHE A 69 3.92 18.89 -3.30
CA PHE A 69 4.46 20.00 -2.47
C PHE A 69 4.38 19.66 -0.97
N ARG A 70 3.32 19.01 -0.50
CA ARG A 70 3.19 18.59 0.89
C ARG A 70 4.18 17.48 1.25
N ASP A 71 4.43 16.54 0.34
CA ASP A 71 5.44 15.49 0.54
C ASP A 71 6.85 16.09 0.60
N ILE A 72 7.20 16.95 -0.34
CA ILE A 72 8.46 17.71 -0.33
C ILE A 72 8.64 18.49 0.98
N LYS A 73 7.61 19.21 1.40
CA LYS A 73 7.59 19.97 2.66
C LYS A 73 7.90 19.07 3.85
N ALA A 74 7.19 17.97 3.98
CA ALA A 74 7.38 17.00 5.08
C ALA A 74 8.80 16.44 5.13
N ARG A 75 9.38 16.11 3.99
CA ARG A 75 10.75 15.57 3.88
C ARG A 75 11.80 16.60 4.27
N ILE A 76 11.69 17.85 3.78
CA ILE A 76 12.66 18.88 4.12
C ILE A 76 12.54 19.26 5.60
N LEU A 77 11.33 19.40 6.14
CA LEU A 77 11.12 19.67 7.56
C LEU A 77 11.74 18.59 8.45
N LYS A 78 11.61 17.32 8.10
CA LYS A 78 12.28 16.23 8.84
C LYS A 78 13.80 16.43 8.86
N ILE A 79 14.40 16.75 7.71
CA ILE A 79 15.84 17.00 7.61
C ILE A 79 16.26 18.21 8.46
N LEU A 80 15.54 19.32 8.37
CA LEU A 80 15.85 20.55 9.11
C LEU A 80 15.71 20.36 10.63
N LEU A 81 14.72 19.58 11.06
CA LEU A 81 14.46 19.27 12.46
C LEU A 81 15.33 18.13 13.00
N GLY A 82 16.17 17.52 12.16
CA GLY A 82 17.01 16.38 12.56
C GLY A 82 16.19 15.14 12.92
N ILE A 83 14.98 15.02 12.37
CA ILE A 83 14.13 13.85 12.56
C ILE A 83 14.62 12.76 11.61
N GLU A 84 15.13 11.68 12.18
CA GLU A 84 15.52 10.51 11.37
C GLU A 84 14.29 9.88 10.72
N ASP A 85 14.34 9.70 9.41
CA ASP A 85 13.35 8.89 8.71
C ASP A 85 13.59 7.43 9.06
N TYR A 86 12.57 6.78 9.58
CA TYR A 86 12.62 5.34 9.80
C TYR A 86 12.61 4.65 8.43
N ASP A 87 13.69 3.95 8.13
CA ASP A 87 13.72 3.04 6.98
C ASP A 87 12.88 1.80 7.30
N ILE A 88 11.65 1.79 6.82
CA ILE A 88 10.71 0.68 7.02
C ILE A 88 11.28 -0.62 6.43
N SER A 89 12.13 -0.55 5.40
CA SER A 89 12.76 -1.73 4.79
C SER A 89 13.75 -2.42 5.74
N ALA A 90 14.30 -1.66 6.69
CA ALA A 90 15.20 -2.17 7.72
C ALA A 90 14.48 -2.60 9.02
N ALA A 91 13.15 -2.60 9.02
CA ALA A 91 12.37 -3.00 10.20
C ALA A 91 12.68 -4.44 10.59
N PRO A 92 12.91 -4.74 11.89
CA PRO A 92 13.12 -6.09 12.37
C PRO A 92 11.90 -6.99 12.12
N ALA A 93 12.11 -8.30 12.00
CA ALA A 93 11.01 -9.25 11.92
C ALA A 93 10.09 -9.16 13.16
N GLY A 94 8.79 -9.21 12.93
CA GLY A 94 7.77 -9.07 13.96
C GLY A 94 7.40 -7.61 14.30
N THR A 95 7.80 -6.64 13.47
CA THR A 95 7.46 -5.24 13.68
C THR A 95 5.98 -4.97 13.38
N VAL A 96 5.31 -4.25 14.27
CA VAL A 96 3.99 -3.66 14.02
C VAL A 96 4.19 -2.20 13.64
N LEU A 97 3.74 -1.82 12.43
CA LEU A 97 3.79 -0.45 11.96
C LEU A 97 2.62 0.35 12.52
N VAL A 98 2.92 1.49 13.15
CA VAL A 98 1.91 2.42 13.65
C VAL A 98 2.12 3.77 12.96
N ALA A 99 1.10 4.28 12.27
CA ALA A 99 1.18 5.51 11.53
C ALA A 99 -0.16 6.26 11.55
N HIS A 100 -0.12 7.56 11.28
CA HIS A 100 -1.36 8.31 11.04
C HIS A 100 -2.08 7.76 9.80
N ASP A 101 -1.35 7.64 8.69
CA ASP A 101 -1.76 6.94 7.46
C ASP A 101 -0.51 6.36 6.78
N LEU A 102 -0.68 5.39 5.92
CA LEU A 102 0.39 4.85 5.10
C LEU A 102 0.30 5.42 3.68
N THR A 103 1.23 6.29 3.35
CA THR A 103 1.34 6.82 1.99
C THR A 103 1.98 5.81 1.03
N PRO A 104 1.74 5.91 -0.29
CA PRO A 104 2.39 5.04 -1.27
C PRO A 104 3.92 5.02 -1.18
N SER A 105 4.55 6.17 -0.88
CA SER A 105 6.01 6.27 -0.70
C SER A 105 6.52 5.49 0.53
N MET A 106 5.75 5.46 1.62
CA MET A 106 6.09 4.67 2.81
C MET A 106 5.94 3.17 2.56
N THR A 107 4.96 2.79 1.75
CA THR A 107 4.62 1.39 1.50
C THR A 107 5.58 0.70 0.52
N ALA A 108 6.26 1.47 -0.35
CA ALA A 108 7.25 0.94 -1.29
C ALA A 108 8.46 0.26 -0.61
N GLY A 109 8.75 0.62 0.66
CA GLY A 109 9.84 0.03 1.45
C GLY A 109 9.40 -1.14 2.35
N ILE A 110 8.15 -1.55 2.35
CA ILE A 110 7.68 -2.61 3.25
C ILE A 110 8.16 -3.98 2.77
N VAL A 111 8.86 -4.67 3.66
CA VAL A 111 9.21 -6.08 3.52
C VAL A 111 8.17 -6.88 4.30
N ALA A 112 7.25 -7.54 3.59
CA ALA A 112 6.06 -8.17 4.20
C ALA A 112 6.42 -9.20 5.29
N GLU A 113 7.51 -9.91 5.13
CA GLU A 113 8.00 -10.93 6.07
C GLU A 113 8.42 -10.34 7.43
N ASN A 114 8.79 -9.06 7.44
CA ASN A 114 9.23 -8.37 8.66
C ASN A 114 8.07 -7.71 9.42
N ILE A 115 6.95 -7.48 8.75
CA ILE A 115 5.82 -6.73 9.33
C ILE A 115 4.77 -7.69 9.86
N ALA A 116 4.57 -7.68 11.16
CA ALA A 116 3.58 -8.51 11.85
C ALA A 116 2.17 -7.90 11.87
N GLY A 117 2.07 -6.58 11.66
CA GLY A 117 0.78 -5.89 11.64
C GLY A 117 0.88 -4.42 11.30
N ILE A 118 -0.27 -3.83 10.99
CA ILE A 118 -0.40 -2.41 10.63
C ILE A 118 -1.53 -1.79 11.45
N LEU A 119 -1.25 -0.66 12.12
CA LEU A 119 -2.23 0.15 12.82
C LEU A 119 -2.21 1.57 12.27
N THR A 120 -3.37 2.15 11.93
CA THR A 120 -3.44 3.54 11.48
C THR A 120 -4.51 4.34 12.19
N GLU A 121 -4.28 5.66 12.34
CA GLU A 121 -5.28 6.57 12.91
C GLU A 121 -6.43 6.84 11.94
N VAL A 122 -6.12 6.90 10.65
CA VAL A 122 -7.11 7.12 9.60
C VAL A 122 -7.11 5.97 8.60
N GLY A 123 -8.11 5.96 7.74
CA GLY A 123 -8.24 4.95 6.70
C GLY A 123 -9.52 4.14 6.86
N GLY A 124 -9.99 3.59 5.77
CA GLY A 124 -11.19 2.75 5.72
C GLY A 124 -10.93 1.50 4.89
N ARG A 125 -11.95 0.68 4.69
CA ARG A 125 -11.84 -0.59 3.94
C ARG A 125 -11.31 -0.45 2.50
N THR A 126 -11.44 0.73 1.91
CA THR A 126 -11.01 1.08 0.55
C THR A 126 -9.78 1.98 0.54
N SER A 127 -9.20 2.31 1.69
CA SER A 127 -7.98 3.12 1.76
C SER A 127 -6.79 2.36 1.15
N HIS A 128 -5.77 3.11 0.75
CA HIS A 128 -4.51 2.55 0.24
C HIS A 128 -3.89 1.58 1.24
N SER A 129 -3.86 1.95 2.52
CA SER A 129 -3.35 1.11 3.62
C SER A 129 -4.09 -0.24 3.73
N ALA A 130 -5.44 -0.24 3.56
CA ALA A 130 -6.24 -1.45 3.60
C ALA A 130 -6.01 -2.36 2.40
N ILE A 131 -5.90 -1.77 1.21
CA ILE A 131 -5.63 -2.52 -0.04
C ILE A 131 -4.26 -3.17 0.04
N LEU A 132 -3.25 -2.42 0.48
CA LEU A 132 -1.89 -2.92 0.64
C LEU A 132 -1.81 -4.05 1.67
N ALA A 133 -2.36 -3.85 2.88
CA ALA A 133 -2.34 -4.86 3.93
C ALA A 133 -2.93 -6.20 3.46
N ARG A 134 -4.06 -6.14 2.71
CA ARG A 134 -4.66 -7.33 2.10
C ARG A 134 -3.78 -7.96 1.03
N ALA A 135 -3.17 -7.14 0.15
CA ALA A 135 -2.29 -7.65 -0.91
C ALA A 135 -1.04 -8.35 -0.35
N MET A 136 -0.55 -7.88 0.80
CA MET A 136 0.60 -8.45 1.51
C MET A 136 0.20 -9.52 2.55
N GLU A 137 -1.09 -9.78 2.75
CA GLU A 137 -1.61 -10.70 3.78
C GLU A 137 -1.17 -10.32 5.20
N ILE A 138 -0.99 -9.02 5.47
CA ILE A 138 -0.63 -8.48 6.78
C ILE A 138 -1.90 -8.10 7.54
N PRO A 139 -2.10 -8.54 8.80
CA PRO A 139 -3.22 -8.11 9.61
C PRO A 139 -3.16 -6.60 9.86
N ALA A 140 -4.30 -5.91 9.71
CA ALA A 140 -4.37 -4.47 9.87
C ALA A 140 -5.63 -4.04 10.63
N VAL A 141 -5.47 -3.08 11.53
CA VAL A 141 -6.57 -2.37 12.20
C VAL A 141 -6.43 -0.89 11.91
N LEU A 142 -7.44 -0.31 11.29
CA LEU A 142 -7.44 1.07 10.80
C LEU A 142 -8.46 1.91 11.54
N SER A 143 -8.30 3.24 11.48
CA SER A 143 -9.18 4.22 12.15
C SER A 143 -9.16 4.09 13.67
N ILE A 144 -7.97 4.01 14.26
CA ILE A 144 -7.77 3.98 15.71
C ILE A 144 -7.38 5.37 16.18
N ASP A 145 -8.31 6.14 16.69
CA ASP A 145 -8.07 7.50 17.17
C ASP A 145 -6.96 7.54 18.23
N GLY A 146 -5.96 8.41 18.04
CA GLY A 146 -4.89 8.66 18.99
C GLY A 146 -3.87 7.53 19.16
N ILE A 147 -3.85 6.52 18.28
CA ILE A 147 -2.89 5.41 18.38
C ILE A 147 -1.44 5.90 18.30
N CYS A 148 -1.13 6.87 17.44
CA CYS A 148 0.22 7.39 17.30
C CYS A 148 0.74 8.10 18.56
N THR A 149 -0.15 8.62 19.39
CA THR A 149 0.20 9.25 20.68
C THR A 149 0.21 8.26 21.84
N SER A 150 -0.49 7.15 21.70
CA SER A 150 -0.66 6.12 22.75
C SER A 150 0.43 5.06 22.74
N VAL A 151 1.19 4.95 21.64
CA VAL A 151 2.23 3.91 21.43
C VAL A 151 3.60 4.56 21.35
N LYS A 152 4.60 3.88 21.86
CA LYS A 152 6.02 4.25 21.73
C LYS A 152 6.79 3.17 20.98
N ASN A 153 7.88 3.56 20.33
CA ASN A 153 8.78 2.59 19.74
C ASN A 153 9.27 1.59 20.78
N GLY A 154 9.13 0.30 20.48
CA GLY A 154 9.48 -0.79 21.37
C GLY A 154 8.34 -1.30 22.25
N ASP A 155 7.18 -0.66 22.24
CA ASP A 155 5.99 -1.20 22.88
C ASP A 155 5.57 -2.53 22.23
N ARG A 156 5.04 -3.44 23.04
CA ARG A 156 4.48 -4.70 22.55
C ARG A 156 3.05 -4.48 22.10
N VAL A 157 2.69 -5.07 20.98
CA VAL A 157 1.33 -4.97 20.44
C VAL A 157 0.85 -6.35 20.01
N VAL A 158 -0.39 -6.67 20.35
CA VAL A 158 -1.13 -7.78 19.77
C VAL A 158 -2.30 -7.22 18.98
N LEU A 159 -2.59 -7.81 17.82
CA LEU A 159 -3.70 -7.36 16.99
C LEU A 159 -4.36 -8.53 16.27
N ASP A 160 -5.65 -8.40 15.99
CA ASP A 160 -6.41 -9.28 15.14
C ASP A 160 -7.16 -8.45 14.09
N GLY A 161 -6.76 -8.59 12.83
CA GLY A 161 -7.36 -7.90 11.70
C GLY A 161 -8.78 -8.39 11.36
N THR A 162 -9.21 -9.54 11.90
CA THR A 162 -10.54 -10.11 11.68
C THR A 162 -11.56 -9.47 12.60
N SER A 163 -11.26 -9.41 13.89
CA SER A 163 -12.12 -8.76 14.91
C SER A 163 -11.95 -7.24 14.92
N GLY A 164 -10.81 -6.71 14.43
CA GLY A 164 -10.45 -5.30 14.52
C GLY A 164 -9.94 -4.90 15.90
N GLU A 165 -9.46 -5.86 16.70
CA GLU A 165 -8.94 -5.64 18.04
C GLU A 165 -7.42 -5.41 17.99
N ALA A 166 -6.94 -4.38 18.70
CA ALA A 166 -5.52 -4.11 18.89
C ALA A 166 -5.27 -3.68 20.34
N ILE A 167 -4.29 -4.29 21.01
CA ILE A 167 -3.97 -4.03 22.41
C ILE A 167 -2.48 -3.72 22.53
N VAL A 168 -2.19 -2.56 23.12
CA VAL A 168 -0.83 -2.09 23.38
C VAL A 168 -0.40 -2.51 24.77
N ASN A 169 0.82 -3.03 24.91
CA ASN A 169 1.38 -3.54 26.16
C ASN A 169 0.44 -4.54 26.86
N PRO A 170 0.01 -5.61 26.17
CA PRO A 170 -0.91 -6.60 26.71
C PRO A 170 -0.32 -7.28 27.97
N ASP A 171 -1.19 -7.69 28.86
CA ASP A 171 -0.80 -8.57 29.96
C ASP A 171 -0.55 -10.01 29.47
N ALA A 172 0.01 -10.84 30.34
CA ALA A 172 0.38 -12.21 29.99
C ALA A 172 -0.81 -13.09 29.57
N GLU A 173 -1.99 -12.85 30.15
CA GLU A 173 -3.21 -13.57 29.80
C GLU A 173 -3.69 -13.21 28.38
N THR A 174 -3.68 -11.93 28.07
CA THR A 174 -4.01 -11.40 26.73
C THR A 174 -3.01 -11.89 25.67
N GLU A 175 -1.70 -11.85 25.98
CA GLU A 175 -0.68 -12.38 25.06
C GLU A 175 -0.91 -13.87 24.77
N GLN A 176 -1.21 -14.67 25.77
CA GLN A 176 -1.50 -16.09 25.60
C GLN A 176 -2.73 -16.31 24.73
N LYS A 177 -3.82 -15.56 24.97
CA LYS A 177 -5.04 -15.63 24.15
C LYS A 177 -4.75 -15.37 22.67
N PHE A 178 -4.01 -14.30 22.37
CA PHE A 178 -3.67 -13.96 20.98
C PHE A 178 -2.70 -14.97 20.36
N ALA A 179 -1.80 -15.56 21.14
CA ALA A 179 -0.93 -16.64 20.67
C ALA A 179 -1.74 -17.90 20.31
N GLU A 180 -2.75 -18.25 21.10
CA GLU A 180 -3.66 -19.36 20.80
C GLU A 180 -4.47 -19.10 19.50
N LEU A 181 -5.01 -17.89 19.33
CA LEU A 181 -5.71 -17.48 18.10
C LEU A 181 -4.79 -17.55 16.88
N LEU A 182 -3.53 -17.13 16.99
CA LEU A 182 -2.56 -17.22 15.91
C LEU A 182 -2.28 -18.68 15.54
N GLU A 183 -2.16 -19.56 16.52
CA GLU A 183 -1.95 -21.01 16.27
C GLU A 183 -3.18 -21.66 15.62
N GLU A 184 -4.39 -21.26 16.02
CA GLU A 184 -5.62 -21.71 15.37
C GLU A 184 -5.68 -21.24 13.92
N TYR A 185 -5.39 -19.97 13.65
CA TYR A 185 -5.33 -19.42 12.30
C TYR A 185 -4.31 -20.15 11.41
N LYS A 186 -3.10 -20.42 11.95
CA LYS A 186 -2.09 -21.18 11.22
C LYS A 186 -2.55 -22.59 10.90
N LYS A 187 -3.19 -23.28 11.85
CA LYS A 187 -3.74 -24.63 11.64
C LYS A 187 -4.82 -24.62 10.58
N GLU A 188 -5.71 -23.64 10.60
CA GLU A 188 -6.75 -23.49 9.58
C GLU A 188 -6.12 -23.25 8.20
N LYS A 189 -5.14 -22.34 8.09
CA LYS A 189 -4.41 -22.07 6.84
C LYS A 189 -3.70 -23.31 6.30
N GLU A 190 -3.08 -24.12 7.18
CA GLU A 190 -2.46 -25.39 6.79
C GLU A 190 -3.50 -26.46 6.40
N LEU A 191 -4.66 -26.45 7.05
CA LEU A 191 -5.75 -27.35 6.67
C LEU A 191 -6.26 -27.01 5.25
N LEU A 192 -6.41 -25.72 4.94
CA LEU A 192 -6.85 -25.26 3.61
C LEU A 192 -5.88 -25.70 2.51
N LYS A 193 -4.58 -25.72 2.76
CA LYS A 193 -3.58 -26.21 1.80
C LYS A 193 -3.80 -27.68 1.39
N LYS A 194 -4.44 -28.49 2.24
CA LYS A 194 -4.74 -29.89 1.91
C LYS A 194 -5.82 -30.05 0.85
N PHE A 195 -6.57 -29.00 0.58
CA PHE A 195 -7.58 -28.98 -0.48
C PHE A 195 -7.01 -28.56 -1.84
N ALA A 196 -5.74 -28.10 -1.90
CA ALA A 196 -5.07 -27.81 -3.16
C ALA A 196 -4.96 -29.11 -3.99
N GLY A 197 -5.30 -29.05 -5.27
CA GLY A 197 -5.33 -30.19 -6.19
C GLY A 197 -6.55 -31.12 -6.02
N VAL A 198 -7.45 -30.83 -5.10
CA VAL A 198 -8.69 -31.61 -4.93
C VAL A 198 -9.79 -31.03 -5.81
N PRO A 199 -10.45 -31.82 -6.66
CA PRO A 199 -11.56 -31.33 -7.47
C PRO A 199 -12.67 -30.73 -6.62
N THR A 200 -13.14 -29.54 -6.98
CA THR A 200 -14.23 -28.88 -6.29
C THR A 200 -15.57 -29.52 -6.66
N VAL A 201 -16.13 -30.26 -5.72
CA VAL A 201 -17.43 -30.93 -5.88
C VAL A 201 -18.37 -30.60 -4.71
N SER A 202 -19.63 -30.37 -5.03
CA SER A 202 -20.66 -30.18 -4.01
C SER A 202 -21.03 -31.51 -3.34
N ALA A 203 -21.80 -31.43 -2.24
CA ALA A 203 -22.20 -32.61 -1.48
C ALA A 203 -23.01 -33.66 -2.28
N ASP A 204 -23.68 -33.24 -3.35
CA ASP A 204 -24.41 -34.09 -4.27
C ASP A 204 -23.54 -34.66 -5.42
N GLY A 205 -22.24 -34.36 -5.42
CA GLY A 205 -21.30 -34.81 -6.44
C GLY A 205 -21.23 -33.92 -7.69
N THR A 206 -21.91 -32.79 -7.71
CA THR A 206 -21.85 -31.85 -8.83
C THR A 206 -20.47 -31.15 -8.84
N LYS A 207 -19.76 -31.22 -9.97
CA LYS A 207 -18.48 -30.52 -10.14
C LYS A 207 -18.74 -29.02 -10.27
N VAL A 208 -18.05 -28.21 -9.47
CA VAL A 208 -18.07 -26.75 -9.50
C VAL A 208 -16.71 -26.26 -9.97
N GLU A 209 -16.67 -25.35 -10.93
CA GLU A 209 -15.43 -24.77 -11.44
C GLU A 209 -15.00 -23.63 -10.51
N LEU A 210 -13.78 -23.74 -9.95
CA LEU A 210 -13.20 -22.72 -9.08
C LEU A 210 -12.35 -21.76 -9.91
N VAL A 211 -12.85 -20.56 -10.15
CA VAL A 211 -12.18 -19.56 -10.98
C VAL A 211 -11.83 -18.31 -10.19
N CYS A 212 -10.74 -17.63 -10.59
CA CYS A 212 -10.21 -16.46 -9.92
C CYS A 212 -10.61 -15.16 -10.63
N ASN A 213 -10.78 -14.10 -9.85
CA ASN A 213 -10.88 -12.74 -10.36
C ASN A 213 -9.51 -12.08 -10.27
N ILE A 214 -9.03 -11.51 -11.38
CA ILE A 214 -7.73 -10.85 -11.44
C ILE A 214 -7.87 -9.40 -11.90
N GLY A 215 -6.94 -8.53 -11.46
CA GLY A 215 -6.82 -7.14 -11.87
C GLY A 215 -5.65 -6.90 -12.81
N LYS A 216 -4.61 -7.70 -12.72
CA LYS A 216 -3.39 -7.57 -13.52
C LYS A 216 -2.98 -8.93 -14.08
N PRO A 217 -2.26 -8.98 -15.22
CA PRO A 217 -1.76 -10.23 -15.78
C PRO A 217 -0.90 -11.05 -14.80
N GLU A 218 -0.12 -10.38 -13.94
CA GLU A 218 0.73 -11.01 -12.94
C GLU A 218 -0.05 -11.81 -11.90
N ASP A 219 -1.30 -11.40 -11.62
CA ASP A 219 -2.19 -12.10 -10.67
C ASP A 219 -2.57 -13.50 -11.17
N ALA A 220 -2.48 -13.74 -12.48
CA ALA A 220 -2.75 -15.05 -13.06
C ALA A 220 -1.80 -16.14 -12.52
N LYS A 221 -0.53 -15.78 -12.26
CA LYS A 221 0.42 -16.69 -11.62
C LYS A 221 -0.03 -17.08 -10.22
N LYS A 222 -0.46 -16.08 -9.42
CA LYS A 222 -0.98 -16.31 -8.07
C LYS A 222 -2.27 -17.16 -8.09
N ALA A 223 -3.13 -16.96 -9.08
CA ALA A 223 -4.33 -17.77 -9.27
C ALA A 223 -3.99 -19.26 -9.46
N VAL A 224 -2.95 -19.58 -10.25
CA VAL A 224 -2.46 -20.95 -10.42
C VAL A 224 -1.83 -21.49 -9.14
N GLU A 225 -1.03 -20.71 -8.44
CA GLU A 225 -0.43 -21.09 -7.14
C GLU A 225 -1.48 -21.39 -6.06
N CYS A 226 -2.65 -20.74 -6.15
CA CYS A 226 -3.81 -21.00 -5.29
C CYS A 226 -4.74 -22.11 -5.82
N ASP A 227 -4.30 -22.87 -6.81
CA ASP A 227 -5.07 -23.98 -7.42
C ASP A 227 -6.39 -23.55 -8.09
N GLY A 228 -6.41 -22.30 -8.61
CA GLY A 228 -7.54 -21.83 -9.40
C GLY A 228 -7.63 -22.58 -10.73
N GLU A 229 -8.82 -23.10 -11.07
CA GLU A 229 -9.08 -23.84 -12.32
C GLU A 229 -9.12 -22.92 -13.55
N GLY A 230 -9.08 -21.60 -13.36
CA GLY A 230 -9.06 -20.61 -14.44
C GLY A 230 -9.31 -19.19 -13.96
N ILE A 231 -9.37 -18.27 -14.92
CA ILE A 231 -9.74 -16.87 -14.68
C ILE A 231 -11.21 -16.68 -15.05
N GLY A 232 -12.03 -16.37 -14.05
CA GLY A 232 -13.46 -16.09 -14.24
C GLY A 232 -13.72 -14.66 -14.66
N LEU A 233 -12.91 -13.72 -14.15
CA LEU A 233 -13.00 -12.32 -14.48
C LEU A 233 -11.61 -11.68 -14.52
N PHE A 234 -11.26 -11.06 -15.63
CA PHE A 234 -10.16 -10.11 -15.71
C PHE A 234 -10.71 -8.69 -15.73
N ARG A 235 -10.41 -7.94 -14.69
CA ARG A 235 -10.82 -6.54 -14.55
C ARG A 235 -9.95 -5.65 -15.42
N THR A 236 -10.32 -5.51 -16.66
CA THR A 236 -9.53 -4.81 -17.68
C THR A 236 -9.48 -3.30 -17.47
N GLU A 237 -10.36 -2.74 -16.64
CA GLU A 237 -10.26 -1.33 -16.22
C GLU A 237 -8.90 -0.98 -15.61
N PHE A 238 -8.23 -1.91 -14.95
CA PHE A 238 -6.90 -1.68 -14.40
C PHE A 238 -5.80 -1.50 -15.47
N LEU A 239 -6.05 -1.90 -16.72
CA LEU A 239 -5.15 -1.59 -17.83
C LEU A 239 -5.21 -0.11 -18.23
N PHE A 240 -6.29 0.58 -17.87
CA PHE A 240 -6.57 1.96 -18.23
C PHE A 240 -6.33 2.92 -17.07
N MET A 241 -6.24 2.42 -15.84
CA MET A 241 -6.01 3.22 -14.64
C MET A 241 -4.51 3.54 -14.50
N ASP A 242 -4.22 4.67 -13.83
CA ASP A 242 -2.86 5.14 -13.54
C ASP A 242 -1.97 5.34 -14.79
N ARG A 243 -2.58 5.79 -15.90
CA ARG A 243 -1.89 6.03 -17.18
C ARG A 243 -2.35 7.33 -17.80
N ASP A 244 -1.41 8.04 -18.42
CA ASP A 244 -1.68 9.26 -19.18
C ASP A 244 -2.20 8.97 -20.60
N THR A 245 -2.06 7.74 -21.09
CA THR A 245 -2.43 7.33 -22.45
C THR A 245 -3.25 6.04 -22.41
N ILE A 246 -4.21 5.93 -23.34
CA ILE A 246 -4.97 4.69 -23.55
C ILE A 246 -4.00 3.57 -23.95
N PRO A 247 -4.12 2.35 -23.35
CA PRO A 247 -3.27 1.23 -23.74
C PRO A 247 -3.46 0.87 -25.21
N THR A 248 -2.36 0.63 -25.90
CA THR A 248 -2.37 0.22 -27.30
C THR A 248 -2.99 -1.17 -27.47
N GLU A 249 -3.40 -1.51 -28.70
CA GLU A 249 -3.92 -2.84 -29.00
C GLU A 249 -2.90 -3.95 -28.66
N GLU A 250 -1.62 -3.70 -28.90
CA GLU A 250 -0.55 -4.65 -28.57
C GLU A 250 -0.39 -4.86 -27.07
N GLU A 251 -0.44 -3.78 -26.29
CA GLU A 251 -0.38 -3.88 -24.81
C GLU A 251 -1.58 -4.67 -24.25
N GLN A 252 -2.77 -4.41 -24.78
CA GLN A 252 -3.96 -5.16 -24.39
C GLN A 252 -3.86 -6.62 -24.82
N PHE A 253 -3.38 -6.88 -26.04
CA PHE A 253 -3.17 -8.24 -26.54
C PHE A 253 -2.21 -9.04 -25.68
N GLU A 254 -1.03 -8.48 -25.33
CA GLU A 254 -0.07 -9.19 -24.47
C GLU A 254 -0.62 -9.41 -23.05
N ALA A 255 -1.41 -8.47 -22.50
CA ALA A 255 -2.09 -8.66 -21.22
C ALA A 255 -3.09 -9.83 -21.27
N TYR A 256 -3.95 -9.87 -22.28
CA TYR A 256 -4.91 -10.98 -22.43
C TYR A 256 -4.22 -12.31 -22.72
N LYS A 257 -3.19 -12.31 -23.57
CA LYS A 257 -2.39 -13.50 -23.90
C LYS A 257 -1.73 -14.07 -22.64
N SER A 258 -1.13 -13.22 -21.81
CA SER A 258 -0.54 -13.65 -20.54
C SER A 258 -1.56 -14.30 -19.62
N CYS A 259 -2.75 -13.73 -19.51
CA CYS A 259 -3.84 -14.32 -18.74
C CYS A 259 -4.28 -15.69 -19.31
N LEU A 260 -4.43 -15.78 -20.62
CA LEU A 260 -4.89 -17.01 -21.28
C LEU A 260 -3.89 -18.15 -21.19
N LEU A 261 -2.59 -17.87 -21.14
CA LEU A 261 -1.54 -18.90 -20.99
C LEU A 261 -1.59 -19.58 -19.60
N TYR A 262 -2.16 -18.91 -18.59
CA TYR A 262 -2.32 -19.46 -17.24
C TYR A 262 -3.71 -20.00 -16.96
N THR A 263 -4.63 -19.92 -17.93
CA THR A 263 -5.99 -20.37 -17.76
C THR A 263 -6.26 -21.68 -18.48
N SER A 264 -7.27 -22.35 -18.02
CA SER A 264 -7.85 -23.58 -18.57
C SER A 264 -7.99 -23.56 -20.10
N PRO A 265 -7.96 -24.74 -20.75
CA PRO A 265 -8.10 -24.85 -22.19
C PRO A 265 -9.34 -24.10 -22.69
N SER A 266 -9.21 -23.50 -23.87
CA SER A 266 -10.29 -22.77 -24.57
C SER A 266 -11.60 -23.58 -24.53
N PRO A 267 -12.77 -22.93 -24.45
CA PRO A 267 -14.05 -23.62 -24.59
C PRO A 267 -14.15 -24.53 -25.84
N ARG A 268 -13.32 -24.27 -26.86
CA ARG A 268 -13.17 -25.14 -28.04
C ARG A 268 -12.47 -26.46 -27.71
N ASP A 269 -11.60 -26.50 -26.72
CA ASP A 269 -10.85 -27.71 -26.32
C ASP A 269 -11.66 -28.60 -25.38
N ARG A 270 -12.81 -28.11 -24.87
CA ARG A 270 -13.76 -28.88 -24.04
C ARG A 270 -14.78 -29.69 -24.84
N SER A 271 -14.75 -29.58 -26.17
CA SER A 271 -15.71 -30.24 -27.06
C SER A 271 -15.21 -31.53 -27.69
N VAL A 272 -14.32 -32.27 -26.98
CA VAL A 272 -13.91 -33.62 -27.38
C VAL A 272 -14.39 -34.65 -26.38
#